data_5b389ef0c975104f9033b5c5a3b00185
#
_entry.id   5b389ef0c975104f9033b5c5a3b00185
#
_cell.length_a   1.000
_cell.length_b   1.000
_cell.length_c   1.000
_cell.angle_alpha   90.00
_cell.angle_beta   90.00
_cell.angle_gamma   90.00
#
_symmetry.space_group_name_H-M   'P 1'
#
loop_
_entity.id
_entity.type
_entity.pdbx_description
1 polymer ?
#
loop_
_entity_poly.entity_id
_entity_poly.type
_entity_poly.pdbx_seq_one_letter_code
_entity_poly.pdbx_strand_id
1 'polypeptide(L)'
;MRKQQIHAGYEEINTPQLVDRKLWEQSGHWDKYRENMFITEIDEEHANEKRINALKPMNCPCHVQVYNQGLKSYRDLPIRLAEFGSCHRYEASGTLHGLMRVRAMTQDDGHIFCTEEQIESETKNFIEVLSNVYKLSLIHI
;
A
#
# COMPACT_ATOMS: atom_id res chain seq x y z
N MET A 1 -7.18 -15.62 -1.07
CA MET A 1 -7.12 -14.18 -1.39
C MET A 1 -6.86 -13.93 -2.87
N ARG A 2 -5.68 -14.18 -3.44
CA ARG A 2 -5.32 -13.83 -4.84
C ARG A 2 -6.38 -14.21 -5.89
N LYS A 3 -6.91 -15.44 -5.85
CA LYS A 3 -7.97 -15.86 -6.77
C LYS A 3 -9.24 -15.02 -6.64
N GLN A 4 -9.62 -14.62 -5.43
CA GLN A 4 -10.80 -13.79 -5.20
C GLN A 4 -10.59 -12.37 -5.72
N GLN A 5 -9.41 -11.79 -5.52
CA GLN A 5 -9.07 -10.47 -6.04
C GLN A 5 -9.06 -10.46 -7.57
N ILE A 6 -8.41 -11.43 -8.21
CA ILE A 6 -8.40 -11.55 -9.67
C ILE A 6 -9.84 -11.68 -10.22
N HIS A 7 -10.68 -12.50 -9.57
CA HIS A 7 -12.07 -12.68 -9.97
C HIS A 7 -12.90 -11.40 -9.79
N ALA A 8 -12.56 -10.58 -8.80
CA ALA A 8 -13.18 -9.27 -8.58
C ALA A 8 -12.58 -8.15 -9.45
N GLY A 9 -11.71 -8.47 -10.39
CA GLY A 9 -11.13 -7.53 -11.35
C GLY A 9 -10.00 -6.67 -10.78
N TYR A 10 -9.31 -7.13 -9.73
CA TYR A 10 -8.09 -6.47 -9.27
C TYR A 10 -6.89 -6.92 -10.08
N GLU A 11 -6.04 -5.96 -10.42
CA GLU A 11 -4.72 -6.18 -10.99
C GLU A 11 -3.69 -6.28 -9.87
N GLU A 12 -2.96 -7.41 -9.82
CA GLU A 12 -1.90 -7.60 -8.83
C GLU A 12 -0.65 -6.86 -9.28
N ILE A 13 -0.14 -5.99 -8.42
CA ILE A 13 1.09 -5.24 -8.62
C ILE A 13 2.10 -5.58 -7.53
N ASN A 14 3.36 -5.23 -7.77
CA ASN A 14 4.43 -5.34 -6.78
C ASN A 14 5.29 -4.08 -6.82
N THR A 15 5.25 -3.31 -5.75
CA THR A 15 5.97 -2.04 -5.66
C THR A 15 7.23 -2.16 -4.80
N PRO A 16 8.26 -1.32 -5.05
CA PRO A 16 9.51 -1.36 -4.29
C PRO A 16 9.29 -1.20 -2.79
N GLN A 17 10.08 -1.91 -1.99
CA GLN A 17 10.06 -1.77 -0.53
C GLN A 17 10.87 -0.57 -0.05
N LEU A 18 12.01 -0.31 -0.69
CA LEU A 18 12.87 0.85 -0.43
C LEU A 18 12.53 1.96 -1.41
N VAL A 19 12.16 3.11 -0.89
CA VAL A 19 11.60 4.22 -1.69
C VAL A 19 12.29 5.53 -1.30
N ASP A 20 12.55 6.37 -2.30
CA ASP A 20 13.17 7.67 -2.12
C ASP A 20 12.30 8.58 -1.23
N ARG A 21 12.97 9.36 -0.38
CA ARG A 21 12.36 10.34 0.53
C ARG A 21 11.37 11.27 -0.18
N LYS A 22 11.64 11.67 -1.41
CA LYS A 22 10.80 12.60 -2.17
C LYS A 22 9.36 12.12 -2.32
N LEU A 23 9.14 10.81 -2.48
CA LEU A 23 7.78 10.28 -2.55
C LEU A 23 7.03 10.44 -1.23
N TRP A 24 7.73 10.25 -0.12
CA TRP A 24 7.15 10.41 1.23
C TRP A 24 6.85 11.86 1.56
N GLU A 25 7.68 12.79 1.11
CA GLU A 25 7.43 14.24 1.21
C GLU A 25 6.22 14.64 0.36
N GLN A 26 6.18 14.23 -0.90
CA GLN A 26 5.08 14.53 -1.82
C GLN A 26 3.73 14.01 -1.32
N SER A 27 3.70 12.87 -0.67
CA SER A 27 2.49 12.26 -0.12
C SER A 27 2.14 12.73 1.29
N GLY A 28 2.95 13.60 1.91
CA GLY A 28 2.77 14.10 3.28
C GLY A 28 3.06 13.09 4.38
N HIS A 29 3.56 11.90 4.04
CA HIS A 29 3.90 10.86 5.02
C HIS A 29 5.17 11.20 5.77
N TRP A 30 6.11 11.92 5.15
CA TRP A 30 7.37 12.31 5.79
C TRP A 30 7.14 13.15 7.04
N ASP A 31 6.22 14.09 7.00
CA ASP A 31 5.94 14.98 8.13
C ASP A 31 5.18 14.28 9.27
N LYS A 32 4.30 13.34 8.91
CA LYS A 32 3.38 12.71 9.87
C LYS A 32 3.85 11.36 10.40
N TYR A 33 4.70 10.65 9.65
CA TYR A 33 5.06 9.25 9.92
C TYR A 33 6.58 9.01 10.01
N ARG A 34 7.40 10.04 9.87
CA ARG A 34 8.87 9.90 9.89
C ARG A 34 9.39 9.10 11.08
N GLU A 35 8.83 9.33 12.26
CA GLU A 35 9.26 8.63 13.50
C GLU A 35 8.99 7.12 13.44
N ASN A 36 8.03 6.69 12.62
CA ASN A 36 7.67 5.30 12.42
C ASN A 36 8.28 4.67 11.17
N MET A 37 9.22 5.35 10.52
CA MET A 37 9.89 4.83 9.31
C MET A 37 11.29 4.31 9.63
N PHE A 38 11.66 3.22 8.98
CA PHE A 38 13.07 2.81 8.88
C PHE A 38 13.71 3.62 7.76
N ILE A 39 14.61 4.51 8.13
CA ILE A 39 15.31 5.43 7.21
C ILE A 39 16.71 4.90 6.95
N THR A 40 17.14 4.93 5.70
CA THR A 40 18.49 4.59 5.27
C THR A 40 19.13 5.77 4.57
N GLU A 41 20.39 6.05 4.90
CA GLU A 41 21.20 7.06 4.23
C GLU A 41 22.26 6.35 3.38
N ILE A 42 22.42 6.77 2.14
CA ILE A 42 23.45 6.25 1.24
C ILE A 42 24.38 7.41 0.93
N ASP A 43 25.68 7.22 1.28
CA ASP A 43 26.74 8.12 0.90
C ASP A 43 27.20 7.75 -0.51
N GLU A 44 26.93 8.60 -1.48
CA GLU A 44 27.48 8.48 -2.84
C GLU A 44 28.74 9.36 -2.91
N GLU A 45 29.91 8.76 -3.22
CA GLU A 45 31.22 9.44 -3.22
C GLU A 45 31.30 10.69 -4.10
N HIS A 46 30.36 10.86 -5.03
CA HIS A 46 30.32 11.97 -5.99
C HIS A 46 29.03 12.82 -5.96
N ALA A 47 28.16 12.57 -4.99
CA ALA A 47 26.93 13.36 -4.84
C ALA A 47 27.13 14.47 -3.79
N ASN A 48 26.68 15.68 -4.13
CA ASN A 48 26.71 16.82 -3.21
C ASN A 48 25.76 16.66 -2.01
N GLU A 49 24.84 15.72 -2.06
CA GLU A 49 23.85 15.45 -1.01
C GLU A 49 23.69 13.95 -0.79
N LYS A 50 23.51 13.58 0.48
CA LYS A 50 23.20 12.20 0.86
C LYS A 50 21.85 11.78 0.31
N ARG A 51 21.78 10.60 -0.29
CA ARG A 51 20.53 10.02 -0.72
C ARG A 51 19.81 9.37 0.45
N ILE A 52 18.62 9.85 0.75
CA ILE A 52 17.80 9.33 1.84
C ILE A 52 16.66 8.51 1.26
N ASN A 53 16.56 7.26 1.71
CA ASN A 53 15.47 6.36 1.38
C ASN A 53 14.80 5.88 2.67
N ALA A 54 13.58 5.37 2.54
CA ALA A 54 12.89 4.72 3.65
C ALA A 54 12.23 3.42 3.20
N LEU A 55 12.17 2.43 4.08
CA LEU A 55 11.33 1.27 3.90
C LEU A 55 9.87 1.70 3.98
N LYS A 56 9.06 1.25 3.03
CA LYS A 56 7.65 1.67 2.97
C LYS A 56 6.87 1.22 4.20
N PRO A 57 6.21 2.13 4.93
CA PRO A 57 5.31 1.80 6.04
C PRO A 57 3.91 1.45 5.55
N MET A 58 3.59 1.78 4.29
CA MET A 58 2.31 1.53 3.62
C MET A 58 2.48 1.55 2.10
N ASN A 59 1.51 0.98 1.37
CA ASN A 59 1.60 0.83 -0.08
C ASN A 59 0.98 2.01 -0.85
N CYS A 60 0.12 2.82 -0.21
CA CYS A 60 -0.69 3.86 -0.85
C CYS A 60 0.07 4.78 -1.80
N PRO A 61 1.20 5.42 -1.42
CA PRO A 61 1.91 6.32 -2.32
C PRO A 61 2.47 5.62 -3.56
N CYS A 62 2.91 4.36 -3.41
CA CYS A 62 3.42 3.57 -4.51
C CYS A 62 2.31 3.19 -5.50
N HIS A 63 1.12 2.82 -5.01
CA HIS A 63 -0.05 2.54 -5.86
C HIS A 63 -0.49 3.78 -6.64
N VAL A 64 -0.45 4.96 -6.02
CA VAL A 64 -0.71 6.23 -6.72
C VAL A 64 0.31 6.48 -7.84
N GLN A 65 1.60 6.14 -7.61
CA GLN A 65 2.61 6.25 -8.68
C GLN A 65 2.34 5.28 -9.83
N VAL A 66 1.91 4.06 -9.55
CA VAL A 66 1.50 3.10 -10.60
C VAL A 66 0.29 3.64 -11.36
N TYR A 67 -0.70 4.17 -10.65
CA TYR A 67 -1.86 4.80 -11.28
C TYR A 67 -1.47 5.98 -12.18
N ASN A 68 -0.48 6.78 -11.79
CA ASN A 68 -0.02 7.94 -12.56
C ASN A 68 0.84 7.58 -13.79
N GLN A 69 1.19 6.30 -13.99
CA GLN A 69 1.92 5.88 -15.19
C GLN A 69 1.02 5.88 -16.42
N GLY A 70 1.48 6.54 -17.48
CA GLY A 70 0.75 6.61 -18.76
C GLY A 70 -0.46 7.54 -18.73
N LEU A 71 -1.07 7.70 -19.90
CA LEU A 71 -2.30 8.47 -20.07
C LEU A 71 -3.50 7.60 -19.70
N LYS A 72 -4.35 8.12 -18.84
CA LYS A 72 -5.60 7.49 -18.42
C LYS A 72 -6.78 8.39 -18.72
N SER A 73 -7.89 7.77 -19.08
CA SER A 73 -9.17 8.43 -19.29
C SER A 73 -10.12 8.07 -18.12
N TYR A 74 -11.09 8.93 -17.86
CA TYR A 74 -12.19 8.60 -16.94
C TYR A 74 -12.97 7.34 -17.35
N ARG A 75 -12.85 6.93 -18.63
CA ARG A 75 -13.47 5.69 -19.15
C ARG A 75 -12.74 4.42 -18.74
N ASP A 76 -11.50 4.55 -18.28
CA ASP A 76 -10.69 3.43 -17.78
C ASP A 76 -11.03 3.08 -16.33
N LEU A 77 -11.79 3.95 -15.66
CA LEU A 77 -12.21 3.76 -14.27
C LEU A 77 -13.45 2.84 -14.17
N PRO A 78 -13.56 2.03 -13.15
CA PRO A 78 -12.66 1.94 -12.00
C PRO A 78 -11.41 1.10 -12.27
N ILE A 79 -10.25 1.54 -11.75
CA ILE A 79 -9.01 0.77 -11.74
C ILE A 79 -8.80 0.24 -10.33
N ARG A 80 -8.62 -1.08 -10.20
CA ARG A 80 -8.44 -1.77 -8.92
C ARG A 80 -7.06 -2.39 -8.88
N LEU A 81 -6.20 -1.90 -8.00
CA LEU A 81 -4.85 -2.42 -7.79
C LEU A 81 -4.81 -3.19 -6.48
N ALA A 82 -4.14 -4.34 -6.45
CA ALA A 82 -3.91 -5.14 -5.26
C ALA A 82 -2.44 -5.51 -5.12
N GLU A 83 -1.94 -5.56 -3.89
CA GLU A 83 -0.56 -5.93 -3.59
C GLU A 83 -0.49 -6.75 -2.30
N PHE A 84 0.24 -7.85 -2.32
CA PHE A 84 0.74 -8.48 -1.11
C PHE A 84 2.03 -7.77 -0.68
N GLY A 85 1.85 -6.57 -0.13
CA GLY A 85 2.93 -5.62 0.12
C GLY A 85 3.61 -5.82 1.46
N SER A 86 4.94 -5.99 1.45
CA SER A 86 5.73 -5.98 2.68
C SER A 86 5.93 -4.55 3.17
N CYS A 87 5.38 -4.25 4.34
CA CYS A 87 5.47 -2.95 4.99
C CYS A 87 6.27 -3.05 6.28
N HIS A 88 7.02 -1.99 6.58
CA HIS A 88 7.89 -1.92 7.76
C HIS A 88 7.58 -0.65 8.55
N ARG A 89 7.34 -0.81 9.85
CA ARG A 89 7.05 0.29 10.76
C ARG A 89 7.97 0.22 11.97
N TYR A 90 8.66 1.31 12.27
CA TYR A 90 9.46 1.42 13.48
C TYR A 90 8.54 1.63 14.69
N GLU A 91 7.95 0.53 15.15
CA GLU A 91 7.14 0.52 16.37
C GLU A 91 8.04 0.56 17.59
N ALA A 92 7.69 1.35 18.59
CA ALA A 92 8.41 1.38 19.85
C ALA A 92 8.40 -0.01 20.51
N SER A 93 9.51 -0.42 21.12
CA SER A 93 9.65 -1.77 21.68
C SER A 93 8.57 -2.12 22.72
N GLY A 94 8.11 -1.15 23.49
CA GLY A 94 7.04 -1.33 24.49
C GLY A 94 5.64 -1.51 23.88
N THR A 95 5.46 -1.30 22.57
CA THR A 95 4.18 -1.46 21.88
C THR A 95 4.06 -2.76 21.13
N LEU A 96 5.17 -3.51 20.99
CA LEU A 96 5.17 -4.80 20.29
C LEU A 96 4.34 -5.82 21.05
N HIS A 97 3.48 -6.58 20.34
CA HIS A 97 2.58 -7.54 20.96
C HIS A 97 2.38 -8.77 20.08
N GLY A 98 3.14 -9.83 20.35
CA GLY A 98 3.06 -11.10 19.64
C GLY A 98 3.09 -10.94 18.12
N LEU A 99 2.11 -11.52 17.43
CA LEU A 99 1.90 -11.34 15.99
C LEU A 99 0.96 -10.18 15.66
N MET A 100 0.35 -9.55 16.66
CA MET A 100 -0.65 -8.50 16.47
C MET A 100 -0.01 -7.15 16.15
N ARG A 101 1.16 -6.85 16.72
CA ARG A 101 1.88 -5.61 16.48
C ARG A 101 3.36 -5.89 16.32
N VAL A 102 3.80 -5.82 15.06
CA VAL A 102 5.14 -6.17 14.61
C VAL A 102 5.75 -5.05 13.79
N ARG A 103 7.07 -5.08 13.61
CA ARG A 103 7.79 -4.08 12.80
C ARG A 103 7.81 -4.39 11.30
N ALA A 104 7.58 -5.64 10.93
CA ALA A 104 7.50 -6.06 9.53
C ALA A 104 6.27 -6.93 9.33
N MET A 105 5.47 -6.64 8.31
CA MET A 105 4.24 -7.36 8.01
C MET A 105 3.99 -7.38 6.51
N THR A 106 3.31 -8.40 6.03
CA THR A 106 2.75 -8.42 4.67
C THR A 106 1.28 -8.08 4.75
N GLN A 107 0.88 -7.05 4.05
CA GLN A 107 -0.51 -6.65 3.93
C GLN A 107 -1.09 -7.17 2.62
N ASP A 108 -2.30 -7.70 2.71
CA ASP A 108 -3.18 -7.88 1.57
C ASP A 108 -3.91 -6.55 1.36
N ASP A 109 -3.32 -5.69 0.55
CA ASP A 109 -3.73 -4.29 0.40
C ASP A 109 -4.24 -4.02 -1.01
N GLY A 110 -5.20 -3.11 -1.12
CA GLY A 110 -5.78 -2.74 -2.40
C GLY A 110 -6.23 -1.30 -2.43
N HIS A 111 -6.14 -0.70 -3.62
CA HIS A 111 -6.59 0.66 -3.89
C HIS A 111 -7.50 0.66 -5.11
N ILE A 112 -8.65 1.32 -4.98
CA ILE A 112 -9.62 1.49 -6.04
C ILE A 112 -9.64 2.95 -6.45
N PHE A 113 -9.30 3.21 -7.70
CA PHE A 113 -9.39 4.53 -8.32
C PHE A 113 -10.69 4.57 -9.11
N CYS A 114 -11.62 5.44 -8.72
CA CYS A 114 -12.95 5.50 -9.30
C CYS A 114 -13.50 6.93 -9.32
N THR A 115 -14.57 7.16 -10.07
CA THR A 115 -15.34 8.42 -10.02
C THR A 115 -16.22 8.45 -8.76
N GLU A 116 -16.70 9.62 -8.37
CA GLU A 116 -17.63 9.77 -7.24
C GLU A 116 -18.91 8.93 -7.42
N GLU A 117 -19.41 8.85 -8.64
CA GLU A 117 -20.60 8.05 -8.98
C GLU A 117 -20.38 6.54 -8.82
N GLN A 118 -19.13 6.09 -8.93
CA GLN A 118 -18.77 4.69 -8.79
C GLN A 118 -18.50 4.26 -7.33
N ILE A 119 -18.35 5.20 -6.39
CA ILE A 119 -17.97 4.89 -4.99
C ILE A 119 -18.94 3.88 -4.36
N GLU A 120 -20.24 4.08 -4.52
CA GLU A 120 -21.22 3.19 -3.90
C GLU A 120 -21.13 1.76 -4.45
N SER A 121 -21.03 1.61 -5.77
CA SER A 121 -20.91 0.30 -6.41
C SER A 121 -19.63 -0.40 -6.06
N GLU A 122 -18.50 0.31 -6.03
CA GLU A 122 -17.20 -0.24 -5.67
C GLU A 122 -17.14 -0.65 -4.19
N THR A 123 -17.76 0.12 -3.31
CA THR A 123 -17.88 -0.23 -1.90
C THR A 123 -18.70 -1.51 -1.70
N LYS A 124 -19.82 -1.67 -2.40
CA LYS A 124 -20.64 -2.91 -2.37
C LYS A 124 -19.85 -4.11 -2.86
N ASN A 125 -19.15 -3.97 -4.00
CA ASN A 125 -18.30 -5.02 -4.56
C ASN A 125 -17.19 -5.45 -3.57
N PHE A 126 -16.54 -4.48 -2.93
CA PHE A 126 -15.52 -4.76 -1.92
C PHE A 126 -16.09 -5.53 -0.72
N ILE A 127 -17.27 -5.13 -0.20
CA ILE A 127 -17.93 -5.81 0.92
C ILE A 127 -18.29 -7.25 0.54
N GLU A 128 -18.72 -7.49 -0.69
CA GLU A 128 -19.02 -8.84 -1.18
C GLU A 128 -17.76 -9.73 -1.21
N VAL A 129 -16.66 -9.22 -1.76
CA VAL A 129 -15.35 -9.91 -1.77
C VAL A 129 -14.91 -10.25 -0.34
N LEU A 130 -14.98 -9.27 0.56
CA LEU A 130 -14.62 -9.43 1.97
C LEU A 130 -15.47 -10.51 2.64
N SER A 131 -16.79 -10.47 2.44
CA SER A 131 -17.73 -11.45 2.99
C SER A 131 -17.44 -12.87 2.50
N ASN A 132 -17.11 -13.02 1.21
CA ASN A 132 -16.76 -14.31 0.64
C ASN A 132 -15.45 -14.86 1.22
N VAL A 133 -14.46 -14.00 1.43
CA VAL A 133 -13.19 -14.39 2.07
C VAL A 133 -13.42 -14.83 3.52
N TYR A 134 -14.23 -14.10 4.28
CA TYR A 134 -14.52 -14.45 5.67
C TYR A 134 -15.30 -15.75 5.79
N LYS A 135 -16.24 -16.03 4.89
CA LYS A 135 -16.92 -17.31 4.82
C LYS A 135 -15.96 -18.48 4.58
N LEU A 136 -14.98 -18.29 3.69
CA LEU A 136 -13.97 -19.32 3.39
C LEU A 136 -12.99 -19.52 4.55
N SER A 137 -12.65 -18.47 5.27
CA SER A 137 -11.71 -18.53 6.41
C SER A 137 -12.37 -18.95 7.73
N LEU A 138 -13.69 -19.14 7.75
CA LEU A 138 -14.46 -19.52 8.93
C LEU A 138 -14.30 -18.56 10.13
N ILE A 139 -14.01 -17.29 9.87
CA ILE A 139 -13.81 -16.28 10.93
C ILE A 139 -15.14 -15.98 11.67
N HIS A 140 -16.27 -16.25 11.04
CA HIS A 140 -17.61 -16.01 11.59
C HIS A 140 -18.38 -17.30 11.89
N ILE A 141 -17.74 -18.23 12.54
CA ILE A 141 -18.43 -19.39 13.07
C ILE A 141 -19.03 -19.07 14.45
#